data_193d56ecc91b4177c2dc66ee03566d71
#
_entry.id   193d56ecc91b4177c2dc66ee03566d71
#
_cell.length_a   1.000
_cell.length_b   1.000
_cell.length_c   1.000
_cell.angle_alpha   90.00
_cell.angle_beta   90.00
_cell.angle_gamma   90.00
#
_symmetry.space_group_name_H-M   'P 1'
#
loop_
_entity.id
_entity.type
_entity.pdbx_description
1 polymer ?
#
loop_
_entity_poly.entity_id
_entity_poly.type
_entity_poly.pdbx_seq_one_letter_code
_entity_poly.pdbx_strand_id
1 'polypeptide(L)'
;MAKPWRIVDRADTAEGLLDLRQRGATDFLITIDGRVLMNSSATMSEIVLAQLACEPLKNKKNVSVLVGGLGMGFTLKAAIDNLPADAEIVVAELNPIIVKWCRGPLAHFSDRAVDDPRVKIVIDDVAALIHYAATKGKGHRFDAIIIDLYDGPHAGAPGRGGYLYGNQAVASGRSALKAGGVFAVWSEDPDKVFENRLKAAGFSVNRQRPGRGGRRHVVYIARKTSASKMNA
;
A
#
# COMPACT_ATOMS: atom_id res chain seq x y z
N MET A 1 24.57 25.07 7.92
CA MET A 1 24.36 24.54 6.55
C MET A 1 23.71 23.17 6.61
N ALA A 2 22.73 22.89 5.75
CA ALA A 2 22.14 21.54 5.66
C ALA A 2 23.18 20.54 5.18
N LYS A 3 23.25 19.36 5.82
CA LYS A 3 24.15 18.29 5.37
C LYS A 3 23.75 17.81 3.97
N PRO A 4 24.72 17.46 3.08
CA PRO A 4 24.40 16.93 1.77
C PRO A 4 23.80 15.53 1.86
N TRP A 5 22.99 15.14 0.87
CA TRP A 5 22.54 13.78 0.68
C TRP A 5 23.70 12.89 0.20
N ARG A 6 23.85 11.72 0.79
CA ARG A 6 24.78 10.68 0.34
C ARG A 6 24.04 9.42 -0.08
N ILE A 7 24.53 8.72 -1.08
CA ILE A 7 24.01 7.40 -1.46
C ILE A 7 24.52 6.38 -0.45
N VAL A 8 23.59 5.63 0.15
CA VAL A 8 23.88 4.55 1.11
C VAL A 8 23.98 3.21 0.39
N ASP A 9 23.06 2.97 -0.55
CA ASP A 9 23.02 1.77 -1.39
C ASP A 9 22.34 2.10 -2.72
N ARG A 10 22.57 1.27 -3.74
CA ARG A 10 22.08 1.45 -5.10
C ARG A 10 21.81 0.10 -5.74
N ALA A 11 20.76 0.01 -6.56
CA ALA A 11 20.45 -1.18 -7.33
C ALA A 11 19.82 -0.82 -8.67
N ASP A 12 20.27 -1.48 -9.73
CA ASP A 12 19.58 -1.51 -11.01
C ASP A 12 18.37 -2.45 -10.91
N THR A 13 17.20 -1.99 -11.32
CA THR A 13 15.97 -2.77 -11.31
C THR A 13 15.26 -2.69 -12.66
N ALA A 14 14.28 -3.56 -12.87
CA ALA A 14 13.44 -3.50 -14.07
C ALA A 14 12.62 -2.20 -14.17
N GLU A 15 12.46 -1.46 -13.06
CA GLU A 15 11.73 -0.18 -13.02
C GLU A 15 12.65 1.03 -13.20
N GLY A 16 13.97 0.86 -13.09
CA GLY A 16 14.99 1.91 -13.14
C GLY A 16 16.03 1.79 -12.02
N LEU A 17 16.89 2.78 -11.92
CA LEU A 17 17.97 2.85 -10.94
C LEU A 17 17.43 3.31 -9.58
N LEU A 18 17.36 2.41 -8.60
CA LEU A 18 16.96 2.73 -7.23
C LEU A 18 18.19 3.18 -6.42
N ASP A 19 18.08 4.34 -5.76
CA ASP A 19 19.02 4.82 -4.76
C ASP A 19 18.36 4.90 -3.39
N LEU A 20 19.02 4.36 -2.37
CA LEU A 20 18.79 4.73 -0.98
C LEU A 20 19.75 5.86 -0.61
N ARG A 21 19.21 7.01 -0.26
CA ARG A 21 19.99 8.19 0.13
C ARG A 21 19.75 8.54 1.59
N GLN A 22 20.79 9.04 2.26
CA GLN A 22 20.74 9.46 3.66
C GLN A 22 21.31 10.87 3.82
N ARG A 23 20.69 11.64 4.71
CA ARG A 23 21.17 12.93 5.18
C ARG A 23 21.12 12.99 6.71
N GLY A 24 22.27 13.24 7.32
CA GLY A 24 22.36 13.14 8.79
C GLY A 24 22.15 11.70 9.27
N ALA A 25 21.55 11.53 10.46
CA ALA A 25 21.31 10.23 11.06
C ALA A 25 19.90 9.66 10.71
N THR A 26 18.92 10.53 10.48
CA THR A 26 17.50 10.19 10.48
C THR A 26 16.79 10.43 9.16
N ASP A 27 17.35 11.25 8.26
CA ASP A 27 16.70 11.58 7.00
C ASP A 27 17.09 10.58 5.92
N PHE A 28 16.10 9.90 5.35
CA PHE A 28 16.28 8.97 4.25
C PHE A 28 15.34 9.31 3.09
N LEU A 29 15.83 9.04 1.86
CA LEU A 29 15.06 9.08 0.63
C LEU A 29 15.26 7.77 -0.13
N ILE A 30 14.18 7.28 -0.74
CA ILE A 30 14.24 6.32 -1.83
C ILE A 30 13.96 7.09 -3.11
N THR A 31 14.83 6.95 -4.10
CA THR A 31 14.66 7.57 -5.42
C THR A 31 14.78 6.53 -6.52
N ILE A 32 14.08 6.74 -7.65
CA ILE A 32 14.21 5.98 -8.88
C ILE A 32 14.57 6.95 -10.00
N ASP A 33 15.67 6.68 -10.72
CA ASP A 33 16.20 7.55 -11.77
C ASP A 33 16.27 9.04 -11.34
N GLY A 34 16.63 9.27 -10.05
CA GLY A 34 16.71 10.59 -9.43
C GLY A 34 15.36 11.19 -8.96
N ARG A 35 14.20 10.61 -9.33
CA ARG A 35 12.89 11.03 -8.83
C ARG A 35 12.65 10.47 -7.43
N VAL A 36 12.22 11.31 -6.50
CA VAL A 36 11.87 10.88 -5.13
C VAL A 36 10.61 10.03 -5.17
N LEU A 37 10.70 8.80 -4.65
CA LEU A 37 9.56 7.91 -4.44
C LEU A 37 9.00 8.07 -3.03
N MET A 38 9.87 8.14 -2.04
CA MET A 38 9.50 8.19 -0.63
C MET A 38 10.56 8.91 0.19
N ASN A 39 10.15 9.57 1.30
CA ASN A 39 11.04 10.11 2.30
C ASN A 39 10.61 9.67 3.71
N SER A 40 11.55 9.67 4.65
CA SER A 40 11.31 9.21 6.03
C SER A 40 10.53 10.19 6.92
N SER A 41 10.27 11.40 6.45
CA SER A 41 9.64 12.45 7.28
C SER A 41 8.16 12.67 6.98
N ALA A 42 7.66 12.25 5.82
CA ALA A 42 6.26 12.45 5.41
C ALA A 42 5.53 11.09 5.37
N THR A 43 5.10 10.59 6.52
CA THR A 43 4.60 9.22 6.71
C THR A 43 3.14 9.15 7.17
N MET A 44 2.51 10.31 7.39
CA MET A 44 1.17 10.37 7.97
C MET A 44 0.11 9.70 7.07
N SER A 45 0.23 9.82 5.76
CA SER A 45 -0.75 9.25 4.82
C SER A 45 -0.71 7.72 4.81
N GLU A 46 0.49 7.14 4.88
CA GLU A 46 0.74 5.70 4.92
C GLU A 46 0.21 5.09 6.22
N ILE A 47 0.49 5.76 7.36
CA ILE A 47 -0.01 5.33 8.66
C ILE A 47 -1.54 5.36 8.69
N VAL A 48 -2.16 6.47 8.27
CA VAL A 48 -3.63 6.61 8.26
C VAL A 48 -4.28 5.64 7.27
N LEU A 49 -3.66 5.38 6.12
CA LEU A 49 -4.13 4.39 5.14
C LEU A 49 -4.31 3.01 5.81
N ALA A 50 -3.26 2.54 6.48
CA ALA A 50 -3.29 1.24 7.16
C ALA A 50 -4.26 1.23 8.35
N GLN A 51 -4.26 2.27 9.19
CA GLN A 51 -5.17 2.38 10.33
C GLN A 51 -6.63 2.27 9.90
N LEU A 52 -7.05 3.04 8.89
CA LEU A 52 -8.43 3.03 8.39
C LEU A 52 -8.82 1.73 7.70
N ALA A 53 -7.87 1.07 7.03
CA ALA A 53 -8.10 -0.22 6.41
C ALA A 53 -8.26 -1.34 7.44
N CYS A 54 -7.49 -1.31 8.53
CA CYS A 54 -7.46 -2.33 9.57
C CYS A 54 -8.51 -2.11 10.69
N GLU A 55 -9.03 -0.89 10.87
CA GLU A 55 -10.01 -0.54 11.91
C GLU A 55 -11.17 -1.55 12.04
N PRO A 56 -11.85 -1.98 10.95
CA PRO A 56 -12.97 -2.93 11.05
C PRO A 56 -12.52 -4.35 11.34
N LEU A 57 -11.21 -4.62 11.40
CA LEU A 57 -10.63 -5.95 11.54
C LEU A 57 -10.09 -6.23 12.95
N LYS A 58 -9.96 -5.22 13.81
CA LYS A 58 -9.33 -5.29 15.14
C LYS A 58 -9.84 -6.42 16.03
N ASN A 59 -11.13 -6.73 15.94
CA ASN A 59 -11.79 -7.74 16.79
C ASN A 59 -12.15 -9.02 16.02
N LYS A 60 -11.64 -9.19 14.78
CA LYS A 60 -11.84 -10.40 14.00
C LYS A 60 -10.75 -11.42 14.31
N LYS A 61 -11.04 -12.70 14.02
CA LYS A 61 -10.06 -13.80 14.05
C LYS A 61 -9.70 -14.21 12.63
N ASN A 62 -8.51 -14.80 12.48
CA ASN A 62 -8.01 -15.33 11.21
C ASN A 62 -8.09 -14.29 10.06
N VAL A 63 -7.65 -13.06 10.37
CA VAL A 63 -7.63 -11.96 9.43
C VAL A 63 -6.51 -12.17 8.41
N SER A 64 -6.80 -11.96 7.13
CA SER A 64 -5.81 -12.01 6.05
C SER A 64 -5.77 -10.66 5.33
N VAL A 65 -4.59 -10.04 5.26
CA VAL A 65 -4.38 -8.72 4.66
C VAL A 65 -3.29 -8.79 3.60
N LEU A 66 -3.51 -8.13 2.47
CA LEU A 66 -2.50 -7.90 1.45
C LEU A 66 -2.07 -6.43 1.51
N VAL A 67 -0.77 -6.20 1.61
CA VAL A 67 -0.14 -4.88 1.46
C VAL A 67 0.65 -4.88 0.15
N GLY A 68 0.32 -3.99 -0.76
CA GLY A 68 1.03 -3.77 -2.02
C GLY A 68 1.97 -2.57 -1.90
N GLY A 69 3.27 -2.85 -2.02
CA GLY A 69 4.36 -1.92 -1.76
C GLY A 69 4.86 -1.98 -0.32
N LEU A 70 6.18 -2.07 -0.16
CA LEU A 70 6.83 -2.06 1.15
C LEU A 70 7.40 -0.66 1.49
N GLY A 71 8.03 0.00 0.53
CA GLY A 71 8.68 1.28 0.74
C GLY A 71 9.64 1.26 1.93
N MET A 72 9.44 2.14 2.92
CA MET A 72 10.20 2.14 4.18
C MET A 72 9.51 1.37 5.31
N GLY A 73 8.39 0.67 5.02
CA GLY A 73 7.68 -0.19 5.97
C GLY A 73 6.67 0.50 6.85
N PHE A 74 6.34 1.78 6.65
CA PHE A 74 5.40 2.51 7.51
C PHE A 74 3.97 1.96 7.45
N THR A 75 3.47 1.68 6.26
CA THR A 75 2.15 1.06 6.06
C THR A 75 2.08 -0.33 6.67
N LEU A 76 3.13 -1.13 6.50
CA LEU A 76 3.24 -2.45 7.10
C LEU A 76 3.24 -2.37 8.64
N LYS A 77 4.08 -1.50 9.23
CA LYS A 77 4.12 -1.30 10.68
C LYS A 77 2.77 -0.87 11.23
N ALA A 78 2.13 0.09 10.59
CA ALA A 78 0.81 0.56 11.01
C ALA A 78 -0.27 -0.53 10.87
N ALA A 79 -0.19 -1.41 9.88
CA ALA A 79 -1.08 -2.58 9.76
C ALA A 79 -0.85 -3.57 10.91
N ILE A 80 0.41 -3.92 11.21
CA ILE A 80 0.80 -4.80 12.32
C ILE A 80 0.24 -4.30 13.65
N ASP A 81 0.34 -3.00 13.93
CA ASP A 81 -0.11 -2.38 15.18
C ASP A 81 -1.65 -2.34 15.33
N ASN A 82 -2.38 -2.46 14.24
CA ASN A 82 -3.84 -2.35 14.22
C ASN A 82 -4.55 -3.69 13.92
N LEU A 83 -3.82 -4.76 13.72
CA LEU A 83 -4.36 -6.08 13.45
C LEU A 83 -4.23 -7.03 14.66
N PRO A 84 -5.12 -8.03 14.79
CA PRO A 84 -5.02 -9.03 15.86
C PRO A 84 -3.74 -9.86 15.72
N ALA A 85 -3.34 -10.51 16.83
CA ALA A 85 -2.10 -11.27 16.89
C ALA A 85 -2.07 -12.52 15.99
N ASP A 86 -3.24 -13.03 15.61
CA ASP A 86 -3.43 -14.17 14.70
C ASP A 86 -3.64 -13.77 13.23
N ALA A 87 -3.40 -12.50 12.89
CA ALA A 87 -3.53 -12.02 11.50
C ALA A 87 -2.39 -12.57 10.62
N GLU A 88 -2.72 -12.85 9.37
CA GLU A 88 -1.74 -13.10 8.31
C GLU A 88 -1.61 -11.86 7.43
N ILE A 89 -0.37 -11.37 7.24
CA ILE A 89 -0.08 -10.19 6.43
C ILE A 89 0.85 -10.59 5.29
N VAL A 90 0.34 -10.54 4.07
CA VAL A 90 1.14 -10.74 2.87
C VAL A 90 1.57 -9.37 2.35
N VAL A 91 2.86 -9.17 2.14
CA VAL A 91 3.40 -7.97 1.51
C VAL A 91 3.91 -8.34 0.12
N ALA A 92 3.33 -7.71 -0.91
CA ALA A 92 3.83 -7.79 -2.28
C ALA A 92 4.82 -6.63 -2.51
N GLU A 93 6.08 -6.95 -2.74
CA GLU A 93 7.12 -5.99 -3.09
C GLU A 93 7.82 -6.42 -4.37
N LEU A 94 7.97 -5.51 -5.32
CA LEU A 94 8.51 -5.83 -6.62
C LEU A 94 10.05 -5.96 -6.61
N ASN A 95 10.70 -5.15 -5.76
CA ASN A 95 12.14 -4.99 -5.72
C ASN A 95 12.73 -5.61 -4.45
N PRO A 96 13.44 -6.74 -4.53
CA PRO A 96 14.02 -7.40 -3.36
C PRO A 96 15.02 -6.51 -2.60
N ILE A 97 15.60 -5.51 -3.26
CA ILE A 97 16.50 -4.54 -2.61
C ILE A 97 15.78 -3.71 -1.54
N ILE A 98 14.50 -3.38 -1.73
CA ILE A 98 13.68 -2.66 -0.74
C ILE A 98 13.56 -3.50 0.54
N VAL A 99 13.32 -4.80 0.41
CA VAL A 99 13.27 -5.71 1.57
C VAL A 99 14.62 -5.75 2.31
N LYS A 100 15.72 -5.79 1.56
CA LYS A 100 17.08 -5.71 2.13
C LYS A 100 17.28 -4.41 2.92
N TRP A 101 16.83 -3.28 2.38
CA TRP A 101 16.91 -1.98 3.07
C TRP A 101 16.07 -1.94 4.34
N CYS A 102 14.86 -2.49 4.32
CA CYS A 102 13.98 -2.58 5.49
C CYS A 102 14.51 -3.52 6.58
N ARG A 103 15.33 -4.52 6.24
CA ARG A 103 16.06 -5.35 7.22
C ARG A 103 17.38 -4.73 7.70
N GLY A 104 17.90 -3.77 6.97
CA GLY A 104 19.17 -3.09 7.22
C GLY A 104 19.01 -1.63 7.64
N PRO A 105 19.43 -0.67 6.79
CA PRO A 105 19.51 0.75 7.17
C PRO A 105 18.18 1.39 7.52
N LEU A 106 17.05 0.88 7.01
CA LEU A 106 15.70 1.39 7.27
C LEU A 106 14.96 0.64 8.40
N ALA A 107 15.54 -0.41 8.97
CA ALA A 107 14.87 -1.30 9.92
C ALA A 107 14.26 -0.55 11.13
N HIS A 108 14.91 0.50 11.60
CA HIS A 108 14.49 1.29 12.76
C HIS A 108 13.23 2.15 12.52
N PHE A 109 12.87 2.44 11.26
CA PHE A 109 11.66 3.23 10.95
C PHE A 109 10.37 2.44 11.14
N SER A 110 10.43 1.14 10.98
CA SER A 110 9.27 0.26 11.07
C SER A 110 9.40 -0.78 12.20
N ASP A 111 10.31 -0.58 13.16
CA ASP A 111 10.60 -1.53 14.23
C ASP A 111 10.81 -2.96 13.70
N ARG A 112 11.53 -3.10 12.57
CA ARG A 112 11.77 -4.37 11.89
C ARG A 112 10.48 -5.10 11.47
N ALA A 113 9.46 -4.37 11.08
CA ALA A 113 8.15 -4.93 10.70
C ALA A 113 8.22 -6.08 9.68
N VAL A 114 9.22 -6.09 8.80
CA VAL A 114 9.44 -7.16 7.82
C VAL A 114 9.81 -8.52 8.44
N ASP A 115 10.23 -8.53 9.70
CA ASP A 115 10.61 -9.74 10.45
C ASP A 115 9.51 -10.16 11.45
N ASP A 116 8.35 -9.49 11.49
CA ASP A 116 7.21 -9.90 12.32
C ASP A 116 6.71 -11.29 11.87
N PRO A 117 6.47 -12.22 12.78
CA PRO A 117 6.08 -13.61 12.44
C PRO A 117 4.75 -13.72 11.68
N ARG A 118 3.89 -12.70 11.72
CA ARG A 118 2.65 -12.61 10.94
C ARG A 118 2.87 -12.22 9.48
N VAL A 119 4.07 -11.74 9.12
CA VAL A 119 4.38 -11.15 7.83
C VAL A 119 5.03 -12.16 6.88
N LYS A 120 4.46 -12.27 5.69
CA LYS A 120 5.02 -13.02 4.57
C LYS A 120 5.37 -12.04 3.44
N ILE A 121 6.65 -11.85 3.15
CA ILE A 121 7.09 -11.07 1.99
C ILE A 121 7.04 -11.94 0.73
N VAL A 122 6.43 -11.43 -0.32
CA VAL A 122 6.37 -12.04 -1.66
C VAL A 122 6.98 -11.05 -2.65
N ILE A 123 8.04 -11.47 -3.32
CA ILE A 123 8.66 -10.68 -4.39
C ILE A 123 7.87 -10.91 -5.66
N ASP A 124 6.86 -10.08 -5.89
CA ASP A 124 5.96 -10.19 -7.03
C ASP A 124 5.14 -8.89 -7.19
N ASP A 125 4.46 -8.76 -8.33
CA ASP A 125 3.52 -7.67 -8.58
C ASP A 125 2.23 -7.89 -7.77
N VAL A 126 1.81 -6.88 -7.01
CA VAL A 126 0.58 -6.92 -6.22
C VAL A 126 -0.66 -7.21 -7.08
N ALA A 127 -0.68 -6.77 -8.36
CA ALA A 127 -1.77 -7.09 -9.27
C ALA A 127 -1.85 -8.59 -9.58
N ALA A 128 -0.73 -9.30 -9.67
CA ALA A 128 -0.70 -10.75 -9.84
C ALA A 128 -1.31 -11.46 -8.63
N LEU A 129 -0.97 -11.04 -7.42
CA LEU A 129 -1.54 -11.60 -6.18
C LEU A 129 -3.05 -11.32 -6.07
N ILE A 130 -3.49 -10.10 -6.42
CA ILE A 130 -4.91 -9.74 -6.47
C ILE A 130 -5.66 -10.60 -7.49
N HIS A 131 -5.11 -10.76 -8.69
CA HIS A 131 -5.71 -11.59 -9.73
C HIS A 131 -5.80 -13.06 -9.29
N TYR A 132 -4.74 -13.59 -8.70
CA TYR A 132 -4.73 -14.96 -8.15
C TYR A 132 -5.84 -15.14 -7.10
N ALA A 133 -5.93 -14.23 -6.11
CA ALA A 133 -6.96 -14.30 -5.08
C ALA A 133 -8.39 -14.15 -5.63
N ALA A 134 -8.57 -13.34 -6.68
CA ALA A 134 -9.86 -13.17 -7.35
C ALA A 134 -10.35 -14.44 -8.07
N THR A 135 -9.42 -15.21 -8.65
CA THR A 135 -9.71 -16.37 -9.51
C THR A 135 -9.72 -17.70 -8.78
N LYS A 136 -8.88 -17.87 -7.73
CA LYS A 136 -8.74 -19.16 -7.00
C LYS A 136 -9.84 -19.44 -5.97
N GLY A 137 -10.72 -18.47 -5.70
CA GLY A 137 -11.91 -18.68 -4.89
C GLY A 137 -11.78 -18.23 -3.42
N LYS A 138 -12.78 -18.61 -2.60
CA LYS A 138 -12.99 -18.01 -1.28
C LYS A 138 -11.83 -18.17 -0.30
N GLY A 139 -11.09 -19.27 -0.35
CA GLY A 139 -9.97 -19.57 0.56
C GLY A 139 -8.74 -18.68 0.37
N HIS A 140 -8.66 -17.94 -0.75
CA HIS A 140 -7.53 -17.07 -1.07
C HIS A 140 -7.85 -15.57 -0.95
N ARG A 141 -9.07 -15.21 -0.51
CA ARG A 141 -9.52 -13.82 -0.41
C ARG A 141 -9.04 -13.16 0.88
N PHE A 142 -8.83 -11.86 0.77
CA PHE A 142 -8.35 -11.00 1.86
C PHE A 142 -9.50 -10.29 2.58
N ASP A 143 -9.31 -9.98 3.87
CA ASP A 143 -10.17 -9.07 4.63
C ASP A 143 -9.88 -7.61 4.29
N ALA A 144 -8.61 -7.28 4.00
CA ALA A 144 -8.22 -5.99 3.44
C ALA A 144 -7.12 -6.14 2.39
N ILE A 145 -7.16 -5.25 1.39
CA ILE A 145 -6.09 -5.03 0.41
C ILE A 145 -5.71 -3.56 0.52
N ILE A 146 -4.44 -3.29 0.83
CA ILE A 146 -3.89 -1.95 1.03
C ILE A 146 -2.87 -1.70 -0.08
N ILE A 147 -3.12 -0.75 -0.95
CA ILE A 147 -2.23 -0.38 -2.06
C ILE A 147 -1.52 0.92 -1.70
N ASP A 148 -0.23 0.81 -1.42
CA ASP A 148 0.65 1.91 -1.06
C ASP A 148 1.83 1.99 -2.04
N LEU A 149 1.52 2.45 -3.24
CA LEU A 149 2.48 2.58 -4.33
C LEU A 149 2.65 4.05 -4.70
N TYR A 150 3.86 4.41 -5.11
CA TYR A 150 4.20 5.78 -5.53
C TYR A 150 3.47 6.24 -6.80
N ASP A 151 3.06 5.31 -7.66
CA ASP A 151 2.18 5.57 -8.80
C ASP A 151 0.71 5.36 -8.37
N GLY A 152 0.12 6.39 -7.81
CA GLY A 152 -1.30 6.38 -7.47
C GLY A 152 -2.22 6.44 -8.71
N PRO A 153 -3.55 6.41 -8.51
CA PRO A 153 -4.55 6.29 -9.57
C PRO A 153 -4.78 7.54 -10.42
N HIS A 154 -3.86 8.50 -10.46
CA HIS A 154 -4.08 9.75 -11.20
C HIS A 154 -4.05 9.57 -12.71
N ALA A 155 -5.02 10.22 -13.37
CA ALA A 155 -5.11 10.28 -14.83
C ALA A 155 -3.88 11.00 -15.40
N GLY A 156 -3.05 10.30 -16.16
CA GLY A 156 -1.90 10.86 -16.87
C GLY A 156 -0.53 10.35 -16.41
N ALA A 157 -0.44 9.46 -15.42
CA ALA A 157 0.80 8.76 -15.15
C ALA A 157 1.11 7.83 -16.35
N PRO A 158 2.21 8.04 -17.11
CA PRO A 158 2.63 7.08 -18.11
C PRO A 158 3.08 5.79 -17.39
N GLY A 159 2.43 4.67 -17.67
CA GLY A 159 2.83 3.36 -17.15
C GLY A 159 1.69 2.57 -16.50
N ARG A 160 1.85 2.17 -15.26
CA ARG A 160 1.01 1.17 -14.58
C ARG A 160 -0.38 1.66 -14.13
N GLY A 161 -0.72 2.95 -14.24
CA GLY A 161 -1.98 3.49 -13.71
C GLY A 161 -3.25 2.82 -14.24
N GLY A 162 -3.31 2.45 -15.53
CA GLY A 162 -4.43 1.69 -16.10
C GLY A 162 -4.49 0.23 -15.66
N TYR A 163 -3.35 -0.37 -15.39
CA TYR A 163 -3.20 -1.76 -15.02
C TYR A 163 -3.68 -2.06 -13.59
N LEU A 164 -3.37 -1.18 -12.62
CA LEU A 164 -3.76 -1.34 -11.21
C LEU A 164 -5.07 -0.64 -10.84
N TYR A 165 -5.42 0.45 -11.53
CA TYR A 165 -6.49 1.35 -11.13
C TYR A 165 -7.62 1.46 -12.17
N GLY A 166 -7.53 0.71 -13.28
CA GLY A 166 -8.59 0.61 -14.29
C GLY A 166 -9.80 -0.19 -13.79
N ASN A 167 -10.88 -0.16 -14.57
CA ASN A 167 -12.13 -0.83 -14.21
C ASN A 167 -11.95 -2.33 -13.90
N GLN A 168 -11.15 -3.04 -14.72
CA GLN A 168 -10.90 -4.47 -14.54
C GLN A 168 -10.07 -4.75 -13.27
N ALA A 169 -9.05 -3.93 -12.99
CA ALA A 169 -8.24 -4.05 -11.79
C ALA A 169 -9.05 -3.82 -10.52
N VAL A 170 -9.90 -2.78 -10.50
CA VAL A 170 -10.83 -2.49 -9.40
C VAL A 170 -11.84 -3.64 -9.20
N ALA A 171 -12.38 -4.21 -10.28
CA ALA A 171 -13.27 -5.37 -10.21
C ALA A 171 -12.55 -6.61 -9.67
N SER A 172 -11.30 -6.85 -10.07
CA SER A 172 -10.44 -7.91 -9.54
C SER A 172 -10.16 -7.70 -8.04
N GLY A 173 -9.81 -6.48 -7.63
CA GLY A 173 -9.64 -6.12 -6.22
C GLY A 173 -10.89 -6.41 -5.40
N ARG A 174 -12.08 -6.08 -5.92
CA ARG A 174 -13.35 -6.41 -5.27
C ARG A 174 -13.59 -7.92 -5.16
N SER A 175 -13.24 -8.67 -6.21
CA SER A 175 -13.40 -10.13 -6.22
C SER A 175 -12.42 -10.83 -5.27
N ALA A 176 -11.22 -10.30 -5.12
CA ALA A 176 -10.19 -10.77 -4.20
C ALA A 176 -10.50 -10.49 -2.71
N LEU A 177 -11.52 -9.68 -2.43
CA LEU A 177 -11.95 -9.39 -1.06
C LEU A 177 -13.04 -10.34 -0.57
N LYS A 178 -12.99 -10.70 0.71
CA LYS A 178 -14.09 -11.32 1.45
C LYS A 178 -15.30 -10.37 1.50
N ALA A 179 -16.47 -10.86 1.92
CA ALA A 179 -17.65 -10.01 2.16
C ALA A 179 -17.36 -8.95 3.23
N GLY A 180 -17.70 -7.69 2.96
CA GLY A 180 -17.41 -6.56 3.85
C GLY A 180 -15.93 -6.16 3.91
N GLY A 181 -15.07 -6.75 3.07
CA GLY A 181 -13.65 -6.43 3.03
C GLY A 181 -13.35 -5.01 2.54
N VAL A 182 -12.13 -4.55 2.80
CA VAL A 182 -11.67 -3.19 2.54
C VAL A 182 -10.64 -3.17 1.43
N PHE A 183 -10.81 -2.29 0.43
CA PHE A 183 -9.83 -1.92 -0.56
C PHE A 183 -9.35 -0.50 -0.25
N ALA A 184 -8.12 -0.36 0.22
CA ALA A 184 -7.53 0.91 0.60
C ALA A 184 -6.43 1.30 -0.39
N VAL A 185 -6.43 2.54 -0.85
CA VAL A 185 -5.49 3.00 -1.89
C VAL A 185 -4.94 4.37 -1.53
N TRP A 186 -3.61 4.48 -1.54
CA TRP A 186 -2.91 5.74 -1.46
C TRP A 186 -2.88 6.46 -2.82
N SER A 187 -2.93 7.77 -2.80
CA SER A 187 -2.80 8.61 -4.00
C SER A 187 -2.13 9.93 -3.66
N GLU A 188 -1.30 10.40 -4.57
CA GLU A 188 -0.64 11.70 -4.44
C GLU A 188 -1.67 12.84 -4.45
N ASP A 189 -2.65 12.78 -5.35
CA ASP A 189 -3.71 13.78 -5.51
C ASP A 189 -5.09 13.12 -5.64
N PRO A 190 -6.20 13.88 -5.41
CA PRO A 190 -7.54 13.37 -5.63
C PRO A 190 -7.79 13.03 -7.09
N ASP A 191 -8.32 11.83 -7.35
CA ASP A 191 -8.80 11.39 -8.66
C ASP A 191 -10.29 11.04 -8.61
N LYS A 192 -11.10 11.88 -9.23
CA LYS A 192 -12.56 11.68 -9.29
C LYS A 192 -12.96 10.52 -10.19
N VAL A 193 -12.17 10.25 -11.22
CA VAL A 193 -12.42 9.13 -12.15
C VAL A 193 -12.21 7.82 -11.42
N PHE A 194 -11.14 7.70 -10.65
CA PHE A 194 -10.87 6.53 -9.82
C PHE A 194 -11.96 6.33 -8.74
N GLU A 195 -12.35 7.42 -8.05
CA GLU A 195 -13.44 7.34 -7.07
C GLU A 195 -14.76 6.83 -7.69
N ASN A 196 -15.08 7.28 -8.91
CA ASN A 196 -16.26 6.81 -9.63
C ASN A 196 -16.12 5.34 -10.07
N ARG A 197 -14.92 4.88 -10.47
CA ARG A 197 -14.66 3.46 -10.78
C ARG A 197 -14.89 2.56 -9.56
N LEU A 198 -14.42 2.98 -8.38
CA LEU A 198 -14.67 2.25 -7.13
C LEU A 198 -16.16 2.13 -6.83
N LYS A 199 -16.92 3.24 -6.97
CA LYS A 199 -18.38 3.25 -6.76
C LYS A 199 -19.10 2.37 -7.78
N ALA A 200 -18.75 2.48 -9.06
CA ALA A 200 -19.31 1.65 -10.13
C ALA A 200 -19.02 0.15 -9.94
N ALA A 201 -17.88 -0.20 -9.36
CA ALA A 201 -17.57 -1.57 -8.98
C ALA A 201 -18.33 -2.07 -7.75
N GLY A 202 -19.18 -1.27 -7.10
CA GLY A 202 -19.99 -1.66 -5.94
C GLY A 202 -19.27 -1.55 -4.61
N PHE A 203 -18.37 -0.57 -4.47
CA PHE A 203 -17.80 -0.18 -3.19
C PHE A 203 -18.54 1.04 -2.59
N SER A 204 -18.67 1.07 -1.27
CA SER A 204 -18.90 2.30 -0.52
C SER A 204 -17.55 2.98 -0.30
N VAL A 205 -17.40 4.23 -0.76
CA VAL A 205 -16.10 4.92 -0.80
C VAL A 205 -16.08 6.11 0.16
N ASN A 206 -15.05 6.13 1.03
CA ASN A 206 -14.67 7.29 1.84
C ASN A 206 -13.29 7.76 1.36
N ARG A 207 -13.11 9.08 1.24
CA ARG A 207 -11.85 9.70 0.86
C ARG A 207 -11.41 10.66 1.96
N GLN A 208 -10.15 10.52 2.38
CA GLN A 208 -9.55 11.41 3.37
C GLN A 208 -8.26 12.03 2.85
N ARG A 209 -7.86 13.15 3.44
CA ARG A 209 -6.58 13.83 3.19
C ARG A 209 -5.86 14.02 4.53
N PRO A 210 -5.11 13.01 4.98
CA PRO A 210 -4.39 13.06 6.26
C PRO A 210 -3.36 14.18 6.33
N GLY A 211 -3.06 14.63 7.54
CA GLY A 211 -2.06 15.65 7.83
C GLY A 211 -2.62 17.08 7.88
N ARG A 212 -1.77 18.02 8.34
CA ARG A 212 -2.07 19.45 8.45
C ARG A 212 -1.02 20.25 7.70
N GLY A 213 -1.46 21.23 6.90
CA GLY A 213 -0.56 22.08 6.11
C GLY A 213 0.16 21.36 4.96
N GLY A 214 0.79 22.10 4.05
CA GLY A 214 1.55 21.57 2.93
C GLY A 214 0.76 20.70 1.94
N ARG A 215 1.50 19.92 1.14
CA ARG A 215 0.89 18.92 0.21
C ARG A 215 0.38 17.73 1.03
N ARG A 216 -0.90 17.47 0.92
CA ARG A 216 -1.56 16.35 1.62
C ARG A 216 -1.99 15.32 0.60
N HIS A 217 -1.47 14.11 0.75
CA HIS A 217 -1.86 12.97 -0.04
C HIS A 217 -3.32 12.55 0.27
N VAL A 218 -3.83 11.67 -0.55
CA VAL A 218 -5.20 11.18 -0.45
C VAL A 218 -5.18 9.70 -0.11
N VAL A 219 -6.08 9.28 0.78
CA VAL A 219 -6.35 7.87 1.03
C VAL A 219 -7.80 7.57 0.68
N TYR A 220 -8.01 6.56 -0.16
CA TYR A 220 -9.32 6.03 -0.51
C TYR A 220 -9.56 4.77 0.32
N ILE A 221 -10.68 4.72 1.03
CA ILE A 221 -11.13 3.55 1.80
C ILE A 221 -12.43 3.08 1.16
N ALA A 222 -12.35 2.01 0.40
CA ALA A 222 -13.47 1.43 -0.34
C ALA A 222 -13.92 0.13 0.33
N ARG A 223 -15.13 0.11 0.89
CA ARG A 223 -15.70 -1.08 1.55
C ARG A 223 -16.58 -1.85 0.56
N LYS A 224 -16.33 -3.15 0.45
CA LYS A 224 -17.16 -4.05 -0.37
C LYS A 224 -18.54 -4.16 0.24
N THR A 225 -19.58 -3.64 -0.44
CA THR A 225 -20.95 -3.77 -0.02
C THR A 225 -21.46 -5.20 -0.25
N SER A 226 -22.30 -5.71 0.66
CA SER A 226 -23.04 -6.95 0.45
C SER A 226 -24.10 -6.76 -0.65
N ALA A 227 -24.40 -7.81 -1.41
CA ALA A 227 -25.37 -7.77 -2.51
C ALA A 227 -26.78 -7.26 -2.13
N SER A 228 -27.14 -7.32 -0.84
CA SER A 228 -28.46 -6.90 -0.31
C SER A 228 -28.71 -5.40 -0.31
N LYS A 229 -27.73 -4.53 -0.58
CA LYS A 229 -27.88 -3.06 -0.56
C LYS A 229 -27.86 -2.42 -1.96
N MET A 230 -27.89 -3.20 -3.03
CA MET A 230 -27.90 -2.64 -4.40
C MET A 230 -29.31 -2.44 -4.98
N ASN A 231 -30.37 -2.83 -4.26
CA ASN A 231 -31.76 -2.74 -4.74
C ASN A 231 -32.66 -1.87 -3.83
N ALA A 232 -32.08 -0.85 -3.19
CA ALA A 232 -32.86 0.13 -2.43
C ALA A 232 -32.55 1.57 -2.88
#